data_aa93363f24198802ed5d3c7362af3d70
#
_entry.id   aa93363f24198802ed5d3c7362af3d70
#
_cell.length_a   1.000
_cell.length_b   1.000
_cell.length_c   1.000
_cell.angle_alpha   90.00
_cell.angle_beta   90.00
_cell.angle_gamma   90.00
#
_symmetry.space_group_name_H-M   'P 1'
#
loop_
_entity.id
_entity.type
_entity.pdbx_description
1 polymer ?
#
loop_
_entity_poly.entity_id
_entity_poly.type
_entity_poly.pdbx_seq_one_letter_code
_entity_poly.pdbx_strand_id
1 'polypeptide(L)'
;INGLKYRFNENGAAESEWYAKASTTTASGSNLYYNLPEQCWLAKGWFKTIPGAEVDPEAYDDGTEYWFYAQNNGDLVKSQIKTINNYRYAFNEKGEMLHGLYMLTFDDDKKIDSYEEIEAESDLPDSADERDVYYFGDSPKEGVMATGKTTIDIDGEKYTYNFRKSGSDKGAGYNGIYDDSIYIKGRLLKADRDAKYEVVSYNGEDYLIGTSGKKNLKNGDDKYFSTNKQGIVTYEGYEKE
;
A
#
# COMPACT_ATOMS: atom_id res chain seq x y z
N ILE A 1 -19.42 24.34 22.44
CA ILE A 1 -18.89 25.70 22.70
C ILE A 1 -18.19 26.14 21.41
N ASN A 2 -18.59 27.26 20.82
CA ASN A 2 -17.96 27.83 19.61
C ASN A 2 -17.81 26.85 18.43
N GLY A 3 -18.79 25.96 18.22
CA GLY A 3 -18.78 24.93 17.16
C GLY A 3 -17.88 23.73 17.48
N LEU A 4 -17.21 23.70 18.61
CA LEU A 4 -16.44 22.56 19.09
C LEU A 4 -17.32 21.66 19.97
N LYS A 5 -17.06 20.36 19.91
CA LYS A 5 -17.75 19.36 20.73
C LYS A 5 -16.82 18.92 21.85
N TYR A 6 -17.37 18.80 23.05
CA TYR A 6 -16.67 18.35 24.25
C TYR A 6 -17.47 17.23 24.88
N ARG A 7 -16.79 16.35 25.59
CA ARG A 7 -17.41 15.41 26.49
C ARG A 7 -16.94 15.73 27.93
N PHE A 8 -17.86 15.61 28.86
CA PHE A 8 -17.60 15.78 30.28
C PHE A 8 -17.98 14.51 31.02
N ASN A 9 -17.17 14.13 32.00
CA ASN A 9 -17.49 13.05 32.90
C ASN A 9 -18.56 13.49 33.92
N GLU A 10 -18.95 12.55 34.80
CA GLU A 10 -19.98 12.78 35.81
C GLU A 10 -19.64 13.90 36.80
N ASN A 11 -18.36 14.20 36.96
CA ASN A 11 -17.85 15.26 37.84
C ASN A 11 -17.74 16.63 37.14
N GLY A 12 -18.15 16.70 35.84
CA GLY A 12 -18.06 17.90 35.02
C GLY A 12 -16.66 18.24 34.51
N ALA A 13 -15.69 17.33 34.65
CA ALA A 13 -14.38 17.48 34.03
C ALA A 13 -14.41 17.08 32.55
N ALA A 14 -13.75 17.87 31.70
CA ALA A 14 -13.64 17.53 30.28
C ALA A 14 -12.78 16.27 30.09
N GLU A 15 -13.26 15.35 29.28
CA GLU A 15 -12.53 14.14 28.93
C GLU A 15 -11.68 14.37 27.67
N SER A 16 -10.52 13.76 27.64
CA SER A 16 -9.61 13.71 26.49
C SER A 16 -9.40 12.27 26.02
N GLU A 17 -8.67 12.13 24.90
CA GLU A 17 -8.31 10.85 24.30
C GLU A 17 -9.53 10.01 23.86
N TRP A 18 -9.41 8.68 23.93
CA TRP A 18 -10.42 7.77 23.40
C TRP A 18 -11.62 7.62 24.32
N TYR A 19 -12.83 7.64 23.74
CA TYR A 19 -14.07 7.39 24.46
C TYR A 19 -15.18 6.85 23.58
N ALA A 20 -16.14 6.11 24.17
CA ALA A 20 -17.27 5.55 23.47
C ALA A 20 -18.23 6.62 22.96
N LYS A 21 -18.77 6.44 21.76
CA LYS A 21 -19.89 7.25 21.25
C LYS A 21 -21.11 7.12 22.16
N ALA A 22 -21.81 8.21 22.39
CA ALA A 22 -22.96 8.26 23.30
C ALA A 22 -24.10 7.29 22.96
N SER A 23 -24.18 6.84 21.72
CA SER A 23 -25.20 5.90 21.24
C SER A 23 -24.82 4.42 21.40
N THR A 24 -23.65 4.11 21.95
CA THR A 24 -23.15 2.75 22.09
C THR A 24 -23.10 2.34 23.54
N THR A 25 -23.67 1.16 23.85
CA THR A 25 -23.67 0.59 25.22
C THR A 25 -22.39 -0.19 25.53
N THR A 26 -21.65 -0.58 24.49
CA THR A 26 -20.36 -1.26 24.58
C THR A 26 -19.36 -0.54 23.70
N ALA A 27 -18.24 -0.15 24.27
CA ALA A 27 -17.12 0.36 23.50
C ALA A 27 -16.54 -0.78 22.65
N SER A 28 -16.44 -0.53 21.34
CA SER A 28 -15.64 -1.34 20.44
C SER A 28 -14.82 -0.37 19.58
N GLY A 29 -13.71 -0.82 19.01
CA GLY A 29 -12.84 0.02 18.19
C GLY A 29 -13.56 0.81 17.10
N SER A 30 -14.68 0.28 16.56
CA SER A 30 -15.50 0.97 15.53
C SER A 30 -16.37 2.10 16.07
N ASN A 31 -16.56 2.18 17.37
CA ASN A 31 -17.52 3.09 18.03
C ASN A 31 -16.85 4.12 18.95
N LEU A 32 -15.58 4.37 18.76
CA LEU A 32 -14.85 5.34 19.56
C LEU A 32 -14.70 6.69 18.84
N TYR A 33 -14.69 7.74 19.63
CA TYR A 33 -14.25 9.09 19.28
C TYR A 33 -12.91 9.38 19.95
N TYR A 34 -12.19 10.35 19.42
CA TYR A 34 -10.98 10.86 20.02
C TYR A 34 -11.11 12.36 20.32
N ASN A 35 -10.87 12.76 21.55
CA ASN A 35 -10.74 14.15 21.95
C ASN A 35 -9.27 14.50 22.09
N LEU A 36 -8.84 15.61 21.47
CA LEU A 36 -7.46 16.06 21.51
C LEU A 36 -7.01 16.29 22.95
N PRO A 37 -5.83 15.78 23.36
CA PRO A 37 -5.24 16.09 24.65
C PRO A 37 -5.11 17.61 24.84
N GLU A 38 -5.08 18.08 26.05
CA GLU A 38 -4.98 19.50 26.45
C GLU A 38 -6.19 20.38 26.04
N GLN A 39 -6.74 20.17 24.85
CA GLN A 39 -7.84 20.96 24.29
C GLN A 39 -9.19 20.35 24.62
N CYS A 40 -9.26 19.06 24.83
CA CYS A 40 -10.45 18.26 25.18
C CYS A 40 -11.64 18.38 24.20
N TRP A 41 -11.44 18.89 22.98
CA TRP A 41 -12.50 18.86 21.97
C TRP A 41 -12.31 17.69 20.98
N LEU A 42 -13.42 17.26 20.42
CA LEU A 42 -13.50 16.19 19.44
C LEU A 42 -12.57 16.47 18.25
N ALA A 43 -11.66 15.54 17.95
CA ALA A 43 -10.73 15.63 16.83
C ALA A 43 -11.49 15.76 15.50
N LYS A 44 -10.94 16.60 14.63
CA LYS A 44 -11.37 16.77 13.23
C LYS A 44 -10.13 16.92 12.38
N GLY A 45 -10.10 16.22 11.25
CA GLY A 45 -8.92 16.18 10.41
C GLY A 45 -7.87 15.20 10.95
N TRP A 46 -6.62 15.47 10.65
CA TRP A 46 -5.50 14.62 11.01
C TRP A 46 -5.13 14.73 12.48
N PHE A 47 -4.82 13.60 13.10
CA PHE A 47 -4.17 13.52 14.39
C PHE A 47 -3.35 12.23 14.47
N LYS A 48 -2.29 12.24 15.29
CA LYS A 48 -1.42 11.09 15.53
C LYS A 48 -1.47 10.76 17.02
N THR A 49 -1.66 9.49 17.34
CA THR A 49 -1.74 9.04 18.73
C THR A 49 -1.59 7.53 18.81
N ILE A 50 -1.33 7.02 20.00
CA ILE A 50 -1.43 5.61 20.32
C ILE A 50 -2.91 5.22 20.27
N PRO A 51 -3.33 4.16 19.56
CA PRO A 51 -4.71 3.67 19.59
C PRO A 51 -5.13 3.29 21.01
N GLY A 52 -6.42 3.41 21.31
CA GLY A 52 -6.94 2.86 22.58
C GLY A 52 -6.87 1.33 22.57
N ALA A 53 -6.73 0.71 23.76
CA ALA A 53 -6.64 -0.75 23.89
C ALA A 53 -7.82 -1.51 23.24
N GLU A 54 -8.98 -0.88 23.11
CA GLU A 54 -10.16 -1.45 22.43
C GLU A 54 -10.12 -1.24 20.91
N VAL A 55 -9.21 -0.40 20.39
CA VAL A 55 -8.98 -0.16 18.98
C VAL A 55 -7.91 -1.12 18.46
N ASP A 56 -6.75 -1.08 19.09
CA ASP A 56 -5.60 -1.93 18.82
C ASP A 56 -4.84 -2.24 20.12
N PRO A 57 -5.08 -3.42 20.72
CA PRO A 57 -4.42 -3.82 21.97
C PRO A 57 -2.90 -3.92 21.84
N GLU A 58 -2.41 -4.42 20.70
CA GLU A 58 -0.97 -4.60 20.47
C GLU A 58 -0.26 -3.26 20.36
N ALA A 59 -0.75 -2.38 19.51
CA ALA A 59 -0.20 -1.03 19.37
C ALA A 59 -0.30 -0.20 20.67
N TYR A 60 -1.38 -0.44 21.46
CA TYR A 60 -1.53 0.18 22.77
C TYR A 60 -0.46 -0.28 23.75
N ASP A 61 -0.21 -1.59 23.83
CA ASP A 61 0.77 -2.18 24.75
C ASP A 61 2.21 -1.81 24.36
N ASP A 62 2.48 -1.74 23.04
CA ASP A 62 3.80 -1.36 22.51
C ASP A 62 4.04 0.16 22.47
N GLY A 63 3.01 0.95 22.68
CA GLY A 63 3.08 2.40 22.58
C GLY A 63 3.28 2.93 21.17
N THR A 64 2.84 2.17 20.15
CA THR A 64 3.00 2.53 18.74
C THR A 64 1.95 3.55 18.32
N GLU A 65 2.42 4.69 17.76
CA GLU A 65 1.55 5.76 17.29
C GLU A 65 1.18 5.58 15.83
N TYR A 66 -0.12 5.77 15.51
CA TYR A 66 -0.65 5.80 14.15
C TYR A 66 -1.29 7.14 13.82
N TRP A 67 -1.31 7.48 12.53
CA TRP A 67 -2.11 8.57 12.01
C TRP A 67 -3.56 8.14 11.83
N PHE A 68 -4.48 9.01 12.23
CA PHE A 68 -5.91 8.89 12.04
C PHE A 68 -6.47 10.12 11.33
N TYR A 69 -7.61 9.95 10.67
CA TYR A 69 -8.35 11.07 10.12
C TYR A 69 -9.81 11.04 10.59
N ALA A 70 -10.19 12.04 11.38
CA ALA A 70 -11.57 12.22 11.82
C ALA A 70 -12.35 13.14 10.89
N GLN A 71 -13.55 12.72 10.50
CA GLN A 71 -14.46 13.51 9.72
C GLN A 71 -15.03 14.68 10.59
N ASN A 72 -15.77 15.60 9.96
CA ASN A 72 -16.34 16.75 10.67
C ASN A 72 -17.28 16.40 11.84
N ASN A 73 -17.88 15.22 11.81
CA ASN A 73 -18.70 14.68 12.90
C ASN A 73 -17.91 13.93 13.97
N GLY A 74 -16.61 13.74 13.77
CA GLY A 74 -15.68 13.00 14.63
C GLY A 74 -15.55 11.52 14.27
N ASP A 75 -16.31 11.01 13.30
CA ASP A 75 -16.15 9.62 12.85
C ASP A 75 -14.83 9.44 12.14
N LEU A 76 -14.10 8.38 12.49
CA LEU A 76 -12.85 8.02 11.83
C LEU A 76 -13.13 7.52 10.41
N VAL A 77 -12.22 7.84 9.51
CA VAL A 77 -12.15 7.17 8.20
C VAL A 77 -11.59 5.78 8.43
N LYS A 78 -12.27 4.74 7.94
CA LYS A 78 -11.93 3.32 8.13
C LYS A 78 -12.14 2.53 6.86
N SER A 79 -11.38 1.45 6.69
CA SER A 79 -11.52 0.44 5.63
C SER A 79 -11.65 1.06 4.24
N GLN A 80 -10.88 2.10 3.89
CA GLN A 80 -11.01 2.74 2.58
C GLN A 80 -9.79 3.54 2.17
N ILE A 81 -9.65 3.73 0.86
CA ILE A 81 -8.77 4.75 0.29
C ILE A 81 -9.55 6.07 0.21
N LYS A 82 -9.11 7.08 0.95
CA LYS A 82 -9.74 8.40 1.05
C LYS A 82 -8.91 9.48 0.40
N THR A 83 -9.55 10.35 -0.39
CA THR A 83 -8.90 11.57 -0.88
C THR A 83 -9.04 12.69 0.15
N ILE A 84 -7.90 13.21 0.61
CA ILE A 84 -7.81 14.30 1.57
C ILE A 84 -6.83 15.32 1.00
N ASN A 85 -7.28 16.56 0.79
CA ASN A 85 -6.46 17.65 0.24
C ASN A 85 -5.70 17.25 -1.06
N ASN A 86 -6.40 16.59 -1.99
CA ASN A 86 -5.89 16.09 -3.29
C ASN A 86 -4.93 14.91 -3.22
N TYR A 87 -4.60 14.40 -2.05
CA TYR A 87 -3.81 13.18 -1.86
C TYR A 87 -4.69 12.02 -1.45
N ARG A 88 -4.31 10.81 -1.82
CA ARG A 88 -5.01 9.58 -1.41
C ARG A 88 -4.25 8.90 -0.29
N TYR A 89 -4.98 8.45 0.71
CA TYR A 89 -4.49 7.72 1.87
C TYR A 89 -5.37 6.50 2.10
N ALA A 90 -4.80 5.41 2.57
CA ALA A 90 -5.55 4.24 2.98
C ALA A 90 -5.66 4.16 4.51
N PHE A 91 -6.79 3.65 4.97
CA PHE A 91 -7.05 3.42 6.38
C PHE A 91 -7.60 2.00 6.55
N ASN A 92 -7.06 1.27 7.53
CA ASN A 92 -7.55 -0.06 7.89
C ASN A 92 -8.90 -0.01 8.64
N GLU A 93 -9.40 -1.14 9.09
CA GLU A 93 -10.67 -1.26 9.82
C GLU A 93 -10.61 -0.62 11.22
N LYS A 94 -9.43 -0.43 11.79
CA LYS A 94 -9.20 0.26 13.04
C LYS A 94 -9.23 1.79 12.85
N GLY A 95 -9.00 2.27 11.62
CA GLY A 95 -8.89 3.67 11.23
C GLY A 95 -7.45 4.18 11.22
N GLU A 96 -6.49 3.30 11.34
CA GLU A 96 -5.07 3.59 11.24
C GLU A 96 -4.68 3.79 9.78
N MET A 97 -3.90 4.83 9.51
CA MET A 97 -3.40 5.11 8.17
C MET A 97 -2.32 4.09 7.80
N LEU A 98 -2.48 3.43 6.66
CA LEU A 98 -1.47 2.53 6.12
C LEU A 98 -0.26 3.33 5.61
N HIS A 99 0.92 2.83 5.90
CA HIS A 99 2.20 3.38 5.47
C HIS A 99 3.14 2.23 5.11
N GLY A 100 3.59 2.14 3.87
CA GLY A 100 4.37 1.02 3.36
C GLY A 100 3.81 0.44 2.07
N LEU A 101 4.25 -0.74 1.72
CA LEU A 101 3.81 -1.50 0.56
C LEU A 101 2.80 -2.56 1.01
N TYR A 102 1.61 -2.55 0.42
CA TYR A 102 0.51 -3.42 0.84
C TYR A 102 -0.13 -4.16 -0.32
N MET A 103 -0.51 -5.42 -0.08
CA MET A 103 -1.51 -6.13 -0.87
C MET A 103 -2.89 -5.83 -0.30
N LEU A 104 -3.81 -5.35 -1.15
CA LEU A 104 -5.17 -5.01 -0.75
C LEU A 104 -6.20 -5.80 -1.55
N THR A 105 -7.30 -6.21 -0.90
CA THR A 105 -8.55 -6.56 -1.56
C THR A 105 -9.64 -5.54 -1.22
N PHE A 106 -10.64 -5.48 -2.08
CA PHE A 106 -11.78 -4.56 -1.90
C PHE A 106 -13.08 -5.33 -2.02
N ASP A 107 -14.06 -4.95 -1.19
CA ASP A 107 -15.43 -5.41 -1.31
C ASP A 107 -16.18 -4.71 -2.45
N ASP A 108 -17.45 -5.10 -2.66
CA ASP A 108 -18.32 -4.54 -3.70
C ASP A 108 -18.58 -3.03 -3.52
N ASP A 109 -18.47 -2.52 -2.28
CA ASP A 109 -18.60 -1.10 -1.93
C ASP A 109 -17.26 -0.33 -2.05
N LYS A 110 -16.20 -1.00 -2.57
CA LYS A 110 -14.83 -0.48 -2.69
C LYS A 110 -14.18 -0.09 -1.36
N LYS A 111 -14.58 -0.76 -0.31
CA LYS A 111 -13.89 -0.71 0.97
C LYS A 111 -12.78 -1.74 1.00
N ILE A 112 -11.72 -1.45 1.74
CA ILE A 112 -10.64 -2.40 1.99
C ILE A 112 -11.23 -3.55 2.82
N ASP A 113 -11.26 -4.73 2.23
CA ASP A 113 -11.73 -5.97 2.82
C ASP A 113 -10.59 -6.69 3.55
N SER A 114 -9.42 -6.74 2.92
CA SER A 114 -8.21 -7.25 3.56
C SER A 114 -6.97 -6.43 3.15
N TYR A 115 -5.96 -6.45 4.00
CA TYR A 115 -4.66 -5.84 3.74
C TYR A 115 -3.56 -6.69 4.37
N GLU A 116 -2.42 -6.73 3.68
CA GLU A 116 -1.21 -7.41 4.14
C GLU A 116 0.00 -6.59 3.72
N GLU A 117 0.87 -6.29 4.65
CA GLU A 117 2.10 -5.54 4.40
C GLU A 117 3.15 -6.43 3.75
N ILE A 118 3.91 -5.87 2.79
CA ILE A 118 5.04 -6.52 2.14
C ILE A 118 6.31 -5.92 2.74
N GLU A 119 6.93 -6.66 3.64
CA GLU A 119 8.15 -6.23 4.34
C GLU A 119 9.39 -6.99 3.86
N ALA A 120 9.22 -8.20 3.33
CA ALA A 120 10.31 -9.06 2.87
C ALA A 120 10.08 -9.59 1.45
N GLU A 121 11.12 -10.11 0.84
CA GLU A 121 11.05 -10.73 -0.51
C GLU A 121 10.09 -11.93 -0.53
N SER A 122 9.99 -12.67 0.57
CA SER A 122 9.05 -13.80 0.72
C SER A 122 7.58 -13.41 0.60
N ASP A 123 7.25 -12.14 0.85
CA ASP A 123 5.88 -11.63 0.85
C ASP A 123 5.45 -11.14 -0.54
N LEU A 124 6.38 -11.12 -1.50
CA LEU A 124 6.11 -10.63 -2.85
C LEU A 124 5.10 -11.52 -3.57
N PRO A 125 3.99 -10.94 -4.07
CA PRO A 125 2.98 -11.70 -4.79
C PRO A 125 3.47 -12.16 -6.16
N ASP A 126 2.91 -13.25 -6.65
CA ASP A 126 3.03 -13.69 -8.03
C ASP A 126 1.98 -13.01 -8.95
N SER A 127 2.01 -13.32 -10.24
CA SER A 127 1.10 -12.72 -11.22
C SER A 127 -0.35 -13.22 -11.10
N ALA A 128 -0.57 -14.36 -10.43
CA ALA A 128 -1.87 -14.99 -10.25
C ALA A 128 -2.59 -14.54 -8.97
N ASP A 129 -1.88 -13.85 -8.07
CA ASP A 129 -2.50 -13.29 -6.87
C ASP A 129 -3.64 -12.34 -7.25
N GLU A 130 -4.81 -12.50 -6.66
CA GLU A 130 -5.98 -11.67 -6.93
C GLU A 130 -5.90 -10.29 -6.27
N ARG A 131 -5.06 -10.14 -5.24
CA ARG A 131 -4.85 -8.87 -4.53
C ARG A 131 -4.08 -7.87 -5.38
N ASP A 132 -4.38 -6.61 -5.24
CA ASP A 132 -3.63 -5.53 -5.87
C ASP A 132 -2.62 -4.92 -4.90
N VAL A 133 -1.44 -4.58 -5.42
CA VAL A 133 -0.38 -3.95 -4.64
C VAL A 133 -0.47 -2.43 -4.75
N TYR A 134 -0.41 -1.77 -3.59
CA TYR A 134 -0.37 -0.31 -3.42
C TYR A 134 0.81 0.08 -2.55
N TYR A 135 1.34 1.27 -2.80
CA TYR A 135 2.38 1.86 -1.96
C TYR A 135 1.93 3.20 -1.38
N PHE A 136 2.04 3.32 -0.06
CA PHE A 136 1.72 4.51 0.72
C PHE A 136 3.02 5.01 1.35
N GLY A 137 3.76 5.84 0.60
CA GLY A 137 5.12 6.24 0.97
C GLY A 137 5.19 7.63 1.60
N ASP A 138 6.42 8.16 1.67
CA ASP A 138 6.74 9.42 2.35
C ASP A 138 6.64 10.65 1.44
N SER A 139 6.44 10.47 0.15
CA SER A 139 6.45 11.58 -0.81
C SER A 139 5.09 11.75 -1.49
N PRO A 140 4.58 12.99 -1.55
CA PRO A 140 5.12 14.23 -0.99
C PRO A 140 4.88 14.40 0.50
N LYS A 141 4.18 13.46 1.14
CA LYS A 141 3.90 13.38 2.58
C LYS A 141 3.76 11.92 2.99
N GLU A 142 4.00 11.63 4.27
CA GLU A 142 3.80 10.32 4.88
C GLU A 142 2.41 9.75 4.56
N GLY A 143 2.34 8.50 4.14
CA GLY A 143 1.12 7.76 3.82
C GLY A 143 0.45 8.12 2.50
N VAL A 144 1.05 8.98 1.68
CA VAL A 144 0.45 9.32 0.37
C VAL A 144 0.61 8.17 -0.61
N MET A 145 -0.51 7.76 -1.23
CA MET A 145 -0.56 6.73 -2.25
C MET A 145 0.29 7.12 -3.46
N ALA A 146 1.26 6.30 -3.79
CA ALA A 146 2.12 6.47 -4.94
C ALA A 146 1.38 6.23 -6.27
N THR A 147 1.87 6.87 -7.33
CA THR A 147 1.46 6.63 -8.72
C THR A 147 2.66 6.79 -9.65
N GLY A 148 2.70 6.01 -10.74
CA GLY A 148 3.82 6.01 -11.66
C GLY A 148 4.99 5.17 -11.14
N LYS A 149 6.18 5.41 -11.69
CA LYS A 149 7.38 4.65 -11.33
C LYS A 149 7.95 5.17 -10.00
N THR A 150 8.27 4.25 -9.11
CA THR A 150 8.95 4.54 -7.84
C THR A 150 9.90 3.40 -7.50
N THR A 151 10.91 3.68 -6.69
CA THR A 151 11.81 2.67 -6.13
C THR A 151 11.46 2.48 -4.67
N ILE A 152 11.28 1.23 -4.27
CA ILE A 152 10.91 0.84 -2.91
C ILE A 152 12.02 -0.08 -2.40
N ASP A 153 12.47 0.17 -1.19
CA ASP A 153 13.40 -0.70 -0.46
C ASP A 153 12.57 -1.73 0.30
N ILE A 154 12.87 -3.01 0.08
CA ILE A 154 12.24 -4.13 0.77
C ILE A 154 13.40 -4.97 1.32
N ASP A 155 13.54 -5.01 2.63
CA ASP A 155 14.60 -5.74 3.34
C ASP A 155 16.02 -5.44 2.81
N GLY A 156 16.29 -4.16 2.49
CA GLY A 156 17.58 -3.68 1.98
C GLY A 156 17.80 -3.87 0.47
N GLU A 157 16.88 -4.51 -0.23
CA GLU A 157 16.90 -4.64 -1.69
C GLU A 157 15.99 -3.63 -2.38
N LYS A 158 16.45 -3.06 -3.50
CA LYS A 158 15.74 -2.02 -4.23
C LYS A 158 14.96 -2.57 -5.40
N TYR A 159 13.64 -2.47 -5.31
CA TYR A 159 12.71 -2.86 -6.34
C TYR A 159 12.12 -1.64 -7.05
N THR A 160 12.00 -1.73 -8.37
CA THR A 160 11.30 -0.70 -9.15
C THR A 160 9.85 -1.14 -9.33
N TYR A 161 8.93 -0.28 -8.90
CA TYR A 161 7.50 -0.46 -9.07
C TYR A 161 6.93 0.56 -10.07
N ASN A 162 5.79 0.21 -10.68
CA ASN A 162 5.02 1.12 -11.52
C ASN A 162 3.53 1.00 -11.17
N PHE A 163 2.97 2.08 -10.65
CA PHE A 163 1.58 2.18 -10.21
C PHE A 163 0.74 2.97 -11.20
N ARG A 164 -0.53 2.60 -11.36
CA ARG A 164 -1.46 3.26 -12.28
C ARG A 164 -1.68 4.72 -11.89
N LYS A 165 -1.55 5.62 -12.87
CA LYS A 165 -1.66 7.08 -12.65
C LYS A 165 -3.10 7.57 -12.65
N SER A 166 -4.03 6.82 -13.26
CA SER A 166 -5.42 7.23 -13.46
C SER A 166 -6.33 6.01 -13.60
N GLY A 167 -7.63 6.27 -13.70
CA GLY A 167 -8.65 5.22 -13.84
C GLY A 167 -9.25 4.80 -12.49
N SER A 168 -10.10 3.78 -12.55
CA SER A 168 -10.73 3.16 -11.37
C SER A 168 -9.68 2.62 -10.40
N ASP A 169 -8.63 2.02 -10.97
CA ASP A 169 -7.57 1.31 -10.26
C ASP A 169 -6.33 2.19 -10.05
N LYS A 170 -6.53 3.51 -9.99
CA LYS A 170 -5.43 4.47 -9.72
C LYS A 170 -4.72 4.11 -8.43
N GLY A 171 -3.40 3.92 -8.51
CA GLY A 171 -2.53 3.51 -7.41
C GLY A 171 -2.24 2.02 -7.37
N ALA A 172 -3.04 1.17 -8.02
CA ALA A 172 -2.74 -0.25 -8.15
C ALA A 172 -1.50 -0.49 -9.02
N GLY A 173 -0.69 -1.47 -8.66
CA GLY A 173 0.46 -1.90 -9.44
C GLY A 173 0.04 -2.46 -10.80
N TYR A 174 0.82 -2.16 -11.85
CA TYR A 174 0.62 -2.80 -13.14
C TYR A 174 0.88 -4.31 -13.01
N ASN A 175 0.02 -5.13 -13.65
CA ASN A 175 0.25 -6.56 -13.79
C ASN A 175 0.21 -6.89 -15.29
N GLY A 176 1.35 -7.28 -15.87
CA GLY A 176 1.45 -7.56 -17.30
C GLY A 176 2.58 -6.82 -18.01
N ILE A 177 2.52 -6.85 -19.34
CA ILE A 177 3.50 -6.18 -20.19
C ILE A 177 3.08 -4.74 -20.43
N TYR A 178 3.93 -3.81 -20.04
CA TYR A 178 3.71 -2.38 -20.23
C TYR A 178 5.03 -1.70 -20.59
N ASP A 179 5.06 -0.90 -21.66
CA ASP A 179 6.23 -0.15 -22.14
C ASP A 179 7.48 -1.05 -22.30
N ASP A 180 7.32 -2.19 -23.01
CA ASP A 180 8.35 -3.21 -23.22
C ASP A 180 8.96 -3.83 -21.97
N SER A 181 8.30 -3.74 -20.84
CA SER A 181 8.71 -4.31 -19.58
C SER A 181 7.61 -5.19 -19.00
N ILE A 182 8.00 -6.16 -18.19
CA ILE A 182 7.07 -7.07 -17.52
C ILE A 182 6.97 -6.64 -16.07
N TYR A 183 5.75 -6.46 -15.60
CA TYR A 183 5.45 -6.11 -14.21
C TYR A 183 4.59 -7.19 -13.58
N ILE A 184 4.93 -7.59 -12.36
CA ILE A 184 4.09 -8.43 -11.50
C ILE A 184 3.62 -7.58 -10.34
N LYS A 185 2.32 -7.32 -10.31
CA LYS A 185 1.67 -6.50 -9.26
C LYS A 185 2.40 -5.17 -8.98
N GLY A 186 2.89 -4.55 -10.04
CA GLY A 186 3.67 -3.30 -9.99
C GLY A 186 5.17 -3.50 -10.03
N ARG A 187 5.71 -4.62 -9.55
CA ARG A 187 7.13 -4.90 -9.49
C ARG A 187 7.68 -5.20 -10.87
N LEU A 188 8.70 -4.44 -11.29
CA LEU A 188 9.41 -4.66 -12.54
C LEU A 188 10.23 -5.93 -12.46
N LEU A 189 10.03 -6.86 -13.40
CA LEU A 189 10.95 -7.98 -13.61
C LEU A 189 12.18 -7.48 -14.35
N LYS A 190 13.37 -7.76 -13.82
CA LYS A 190 14.67 -7.42 -14.40
C LYS A 190 15.65 -8.56 -14.13
N ALA A 191 16.61 -8.73 -15.03
CA ALA A 191 17.74 -9.63 -14.80
C ALA A 191 18.59 -9.14 -13.62
N ASP A 192 19.23 -10.07 -12.94
CA ASP A 192 20.19 -9.77 -11.87
C ASP A 192 21.27 -8.81 -12.35
N ARG A 193 21.83 -8.04 -11.40
CA ARG A 193 22.87 -7.04 -11.68
C ARG A 193 24.10 -7.64 -12.36
N ASP A 194 24.46 -8.85 -11.98
CA ASP A 194 25.65 -9.57 -12.48
C ASP A 194 25.34 -10.42 -13.73
N ALA A 195 24.05 -10.57 -14.07
CA ALA A 195 23.61 -11.19 -15.31
C ALA A 195 23.36 -10.11 -16.37
N LYS A 196 23.77 -10.38 -17.62
CA LYS A 196 23.49 -9.48 -18.73
C LYS A 196 22.04 -9.59 -19.18
N TYR A 197 21.55 -10.80 -19.22
CA TYR A 197 20.18 -11.17 -19.56
C TYR A 197 19.72 -12.35 -18.71
N GLU A 198 18.43 -12.46 -18.56
CA GLU A 198 17.78 -13.56 -17.85
C GLU A 198 16.50 -13.95 -18.57
N VAL A 199 16.21 -15.24 -18.58
CA VAL A 199 14.93 -15.76 -19.10
C VAL A 199 13.94 -15.78 -17.94
N VAL A 200 12.81 -15.10 -18.12
CA VAL A 200 11.73 -15.10 -17.13
C VAL A 200 10.45 -15.61 -17.78
N SER A 201 9.78 -16.52 -17.08
CA SER A 201 8.49 -17.04 -17.50
C SER A 201 7.36 -16.11 -17.05
N TYR A 202 6.50 -15.74 -17.96
CA TYR A 202 5.30 -14.96 -17.68
C TYR A 202 4.11 -15.42 -18.54
N ASN A 203 3.00 -15.80 -17.91
CA ASN A 203 1.82 -16.35 -18.57
C ASN A 203 2.09 -17.52 -19.54
N GLY A 204 3.02 -18.40 -19.17
CA GLY A 204 3.37 -19.59 -19.96
C GLY A 204 4.31 -19.34 -21.14
N GLU A 205 4.80 -18.11 -21.29
CA GLU A 205 5.78 -17.73 -22.31
C GLU A 205 7.10 -17.29 -21.64
N ASP A 206 8.23 -17.63 -22.24
CA ASP A 206 9.55 -17.25 -21.76
C ASP A 206 10.06 -16.01 -22.47
N TYR A 207 10.47 -15.01 -21.70
CA TYR A 207 10.95 -13.72 -22.18
C TYR A 207 12.43 -13.53 -21.81
N LEU A 208 13.23 -13.02 -22.75
CA LEU A 208 14.57 -12.58 -22.48
C LEU A 208 14.55 -11.12 -22.01
N ILE A 209 14.90 -10.88 -20.77
CA ILE A 209 14.96 -9.55 -20.16
C ILE A 209 16.38 -9.16 -19.78
N GLY A 210 16.65 -7.86 -19.79
CA GLY A 210 17.94 -7.31 -19.34
C GLY A 210 17.87 -6.73 -17.92
N THR A 211 19.01 -6.23 -17.45
CA THR A 211 19.13 -5.61 -16.11
C THR A 211 18.28 -4.34 -15.93
N SER A 212 17.82 -3.71 -17.03
CA SER A 212 16.87 -2.59 -17.00
C SER A 212 15.41 -3.02 -17.00
N GLY A 213 15.14 -4.33 -17.06
CA GLY A 213 13.79 -4.90 -17.17
C GLY A 213 13.19 -4.81 -18.58
N LYS A 214 13.92 -4.30 -19.57
CA LYS A 214 13.46 -4.28 -20.96
C LYS A 214 13.61 -5.65 -21.59
N LYS A 215 12.61 -6.05 -22.39
CA LYS A 215 12.72 -7.23 -23.25
C LYS A 215 13.76 -6.94 -24.35
N ASN A 216 14.81 -7.73 -24.37
CA ASN A 216 15.91 -7.55 -25.31
C ASN A 216 15.93 -8.64 -26.38
N LEU A 217 16.34 -8.26 -27.60
CA LEU A 217 16.52 -9.17 -28.72
C LEU A 217 18.00 -9.60 -28.93
N LYS A 218 18.85 -9.36 -27.91
CA LYS A 218 20.28 -9.65 -27.96
C LYS A 218 20.61 -10.90 -27.17
N ASN A 219 21.71 -11.58 -27.60
CA ASN A 219 22.20 -12.77 -26.93
C ASN A 219 22.75 -12.47 -25.53
N GLY A 220 22.62 -13.45 -24.63
CA GLY A 220 23.29 -13.48 -23.32
C GLY A 220 24.81 -13.69 -23.45
N ASP A 221 25.52 -13.65 -22.32
CA ASP A 221 27.00 -13.79 -22.34
C ASP A 221 27.44 -15.22 -22.60
N ASP A 222 26.80 -16.21 -21.96
CA ASP A 222 27.20 -17.63 -22.03
C ASP A 222 26.31 -18.47 -22.94
N LYS A 223 25.19 -17.94 -23.39
CA LYS A 223 24.22 -18.61 -24.27
C LYS A 223 23.75 -17.70 -25.37
N TYR A 224 23.42 -18.30 -26.51
CA TYR A 224 22.72 -17.60 -27.57
C TYR A 224 21.23 -17.75 -27.42
N PHE A 225 20.52 -16.63 -27.60
CA PHE A 225 19.08 -16.59 -27.60
C PHE A 225 18.56 -15.99 -28.90
N SER A 226 17.52 -16.57 -29.44
CA SER A 226 16.70 -15.94 -30.47
C SER A 226 15.34 -15.62 -29.86
N THR A 227 14.80 -14.44 -30.18
CA THR A 227 13.49 -14.02 -29.72
C THR A 227 12.64 -13.54 -30.89
N ASN A 228 11.33 -13.72 -30.80
CA ASN A 228 10.39 -13.15 -31.75
C ASN A 228 10.23 -11.62 -31.52
N LYS A 229 9.35 -10.98 -32.34
CA LYS A 229 9.07 -9.54 -32.24
C LYS A 229 8.45 -9.12 -30.89
N GLN A 230 7.84 -10.05 -30.18
CA GLN A 230 7.25 -9.84 -28.86
C GLN A 230 8.28 -9.99 -27.73
N GLY A 231 9.50 -10.45 -28.04
CA GLY A 231 10.57 -10.73 -27.08
C GLY A 231 10.45 -12.10 -26.40
N ILE A 232 9.60 -12.99 -26.95
CA ILE A 232 9.47 -14.38 -26.49
C ILE A 232 10.67 -15.18 -27.02
N VAL A 233 11.30 -15.97 -26.16
CA VAL A 233 12.42 -16.82 -26.51
C VAL A 233 11.96 -17.93 -27.44
N THR A 234 12.59 -18.02 -28.60
CA THR A 234 12.31 -19.05 -29.62
C THR A 234 13.44 -20.07 -29.70
N TYR A 235 14.62 -19.70 -29.25
CA TYR A 235 15.79 -20.57 -29.17
C TYR A 235 16.67 -20.18 -27.99
N GLU A 236 17.23 -21.18 -27.31
CA GLU A 236 18.26 -21.04 -26.30
C GLU A 236 19.30 -22.14 -26.51
N GLY A 237 20.58 -21.80 -26.64
CA GLY A 237 21.65 -22.78 -26.86
C GLY A 237 23.05 -22.19 -26.70
N TYR A 238 24.05 -23.05 -26.78
CA TYR A 238 25.46 -22.66 -26.72
C TYR A 238 26.08 -22.39 -28.11
N GLU A 239 25.36 -22.69 -29.15
CA GLU A 239 25.76 -22.44 -30.53
C GLU A 239 24.84 -21.36 -31.13
N LYS A 240 25.39 -20.54 -32.02
CA LYS A 240 24.62 -19.54 -32.75
C LYS A 240 23.78 -20.22 -33.82
N GLU A 241 22.48 -20.06 -33.78
CA GLU A 241 21.55 -20.48 -34.82
C GLU A 241 21.71 -19.70 -36.13
#